data_2b265454a72eb961f4df01492c67f41c
#
_entry.id   2b265454a72eb961f4df01492c67f41c
#
_cell.length_a   1.000
_cell.length_b   1.000
_cell.length_c   1.000
_cell.angle_alpha   90.00
_cell.angle_beta   90.00
_cell.angle_gamma   90.00
#
_symmetry.space_group_name_H-M   'P 1'
#
loop_
_entity.id
_entity.type
_entity.pdbx_description
1 polymer ?
#
loop_
_entity_poly.entity_id
_entity_poly.type
_entity_poly.pdbx_seq_one_letter_code
_entity_poly.pdbx_strand_id
1 'polypeptide(L)'
;MKFLHYLFRNVMRNKLRSLLTIMAIWMCLMLMTFLYGYLASMEAWGREADKYNRVVVMNSQGFDGLVPLHMLDEVRDLEGVIAAVPFSWYGGKYGDGTQFFAQFGTDPVKIFDVWSESKIPPDQLEAFKKDRQGCVMDVELAQRLGLKIGDRVPLQGTIYPFNLDLKLVGIYEPPETTLSLYYNLSYLDEGLRQNAGGRMAGNCGTIFFKAKSADIIPSLCRQIDDKYASSPTPTNTQTEKAFSQMFVKMQGNIQNFILFIAVFVTISLTLVAANGMAMSMRERTTEIAVLKAIGFQNSKVLALMLGESVIIAGIGGLLGVGAGRGIYAFLHHVAPMVVQTSRMPWAVMAWGVAVSAGIGLASGIVPAVLAARLSVIDGLRKVV
;
A
#
# COMPACT_ATOMS: atom_id res chain seq x y z
N MET A 1 -0.13 32.22 -27.22
CA MET A 1 -0.32 32.89 -25.92
C MET A 1 -1.70 33.52 -25.74
N LYS A 2 -2.28 34.26 -26.71
CA LYS A 2 -3.59 34.91 -26.59
C LYS A 2 -4.77 33.96 -26.28
N PHE A 3 -4.73 32.73 -26.85
CA PHE A 3 -5.77 31.72 -26.67
C PHE A 3 -5.86 31.16 -25.22
N LEU A 4 -4.69 30.87 -24.60
CA LEU A 4 -4.61 30.39 -23.24
C LEU A 4 -5.08 31.44 -22.22
N HIS A 5 -4.71 32.70 -22.45
CA HIS A 5 -5.15 33.82 -21.62
C HIS A 5 -6.68 34.00 -21.66
N TYR A 6 -7.29 33.83 -22.83
CA TYR A 6 -8.73 33.88 -23.00
C TYR A 6 -9.44 32.75 -22.26
N LEU A 7 -8.91 31.52 -22.34
CA LEU A 7 -9.43 30.37 -21.59
C LEU A 7 -9.39 30.59 -20.09
N PHE A 8 -8.27 31.08 -19.57
CA PHE A 8 -8.12 31.34 -18.14
C PHE A 8 -9.08 32.43 -17.65
N ARG A 9 -9.27 33.48 -18.43
CA ARG A 9 -10.22 34.55 -18.12
C ARG A 9 -11.67 34.02 -18.12
N ASN A 10 -12.00 33.08 -18.98
CA ASN A 10 -13.32 32.44 -19.01
C ASN A 10 -13.57 31.59 -17.78
N VAL A 11 -12.62 30.79 -17.34
CA VAL A 11 -12.72 29.99 -16.10
C VAL A 11 -12.91 30.88 -14.89
N MET A 12 -12.27 32.05 -14.84
CA MET A 12 -12.35 33.01 -13.74
C MET A 12 -13.64 33.87 -13.73
N ARG A 13 -14.44 33.86 -14.78
CA ARG A 13 -15.64 34.72 -14.90
C ARG A 13 -16.75 34.26 -13.97
N ASN A 14 -16.99 32.95 -13.82
CA ASN A 14 -17.98 32.39 -12.92
C ASN A 14 -17.28 31.64 -11.77
N LYS A 15 -16.64 32.43 -10.88
CA LYS A 15 -15.71 31.96 -9.86
C LYS A 15 -16.29 30.84 -8.97
N LEU A 16 -17.57 31.00 -8.55
CA LEU A 16 -18.19 30.04 -7.64
C LEU A 16 -18.34 28.64 -8.31
N ARG A 17 -18.87 28.62 -9.55
CA ARG A 17 -19.05 27.35 -10.29
C ARG A 17 -17.73 26.68 -10.61
N SER A 18 -16.78 27.43 -11.17
CA SER A 18 -15.46 26.89 -11.49
C SER A 18 -14.77 26.37 -10.24
N LEU A 19 -14.85 27.08 -9.11
CA LEU A 19 -14.31 26.65 -7.83
C LEU A 19 -14.95 25.35 -7.35
N LEU A 20 -16.28 25.26 -7.36
CA LEU A 20 -17.01 24.06 -6.92
C LEU A 20 -16.69 22.86 -7.81
N THR A 21 -16.57 23.05 -9.13
CA THR A 21 -16.18 21.98 -10.05
C THR A 21 -14.73 21.53 -9.82
N ILE A 22 -13.80 22.49 -9.64
CA ILE A 22 -12.40 22.20 -9.31
C ILE A 22 -12.32 21.47 -7.97
N MET A 23 -13.04 21.90 -6.95
CA MET A 23 -13.07 21.24 -5.63
C MET A 23 -13.62 19.81 -5.72
N ALA A 24 -14.68 19.59 -6.49
CA ALA A 24 -15.23 18.25 -6.70
C ALA A 24 -14.21 17.31 -7.36
N ILE A 25 -13.53 17.77 -8.42
CA ILE A 25 -12.49 17.00 -9.12
C ILE A 25 -11.29 16.79 -8.21
N TRP A 26 -10.86 17.82 -7.49
CA TRP A 26 -9.78 17.75 -6.50
C TRP A 26 -10.03 16.67 -5.46
N MET A 27 -11.20 16.70 -4.81
CA MET A 27 -11.54 15.78 -3.74
C MET A 27 -11.59 14.32 -4.20
N CYS A 28 -12.12 14.10 -5.40
CA CYS A 28 -12.18 12.77 -5.99
C CYS A 28 -10.80 12.24 -6.38
N LEU A 29 -9.98 13.03 -7.08
CA LEU A 29 -8.67 12.60 -7.51
C LEU A 29 -7.70 12.48 -6.33
N MET A 30 -7.91 13.24 -5.26
CA MET A 30 -7.24 13.05 -3.98
C MET A 30 -7.53 11.65 -3.42
N LEU A 31 -8.82 11.29 -3.32
CA LEU A 31 -9.22 9.97 -2.82
C LEU A 31 -8.72 8.84 -3.73
N MET A 32 -8.89 8.99 -5.05
CA MET A 32 -8.43 7.97 -6.01
C MET A 32 -6.91 7.78 -5.95
N THR A 33 -6.15 8.88 -5.93
CA THR A 33 -4.68 8.81 -5.86
C THR A 33 -4.23 8.13 -4.57
N PHE A 34 -4.89 8.41 -3.46
CA PHE A 34 -4.62 7.74 -2.19
C PHE A 34 -4.93 6.23 -2.27
N LEU A 35 -6.11 5.84 -2.76
CA LEU A 35 -6.51 4.43 -2.86
C LEU A 35 -5.59 3.62 -3.79
N TYR A 36 -5.26 4.17 -4.96
CA TYR A 36 -4.30 3.53 -5.87
C TYR A 36 -2.89 3.49 -5.30
N GLY A 37 -2.47 4.53 -4.57
CA GLY A 37 -1.21 4.54 -3.84
C GLY A 37 -1.15 3.44 -2.79
N TYR A 38 -2.23 3.23 -2.06
CA TYR A 38 -2.37 2.16 -1.08
C TYR A 38 -2.25 0.76 -1.74
N LEU A 39 -2.99 0.52 -2.83
CA LEU A 39 -2.89 -0.74 -3.58
C LEU A 39 -1.47 -0.99 -4.12
N ALA A 40 -0.85 0.04 -4.70
CA ALA A 40 0.51 -0.04 -5.22
C ALA A 40 1.55 -0.32 -4.11
N SER A 41 1.32 0.18 -2.89
CA SER A 41 2.13 -0.12 -1.71
C SER A 41 2.06 -1.60 -1.33
N MET A 42 0.86 -2.18 -1.34
CA MET A 42 0.68 -3.61 -1.06
C MET A 42 1.35 -4.52 -2.10
N GLU A 43 1.28 -4.14 -3.38
CA GLU A 43 1.97 -4.87 -4.44
C GLU A 43 3.51 -4.72 -4.37
N ALA A 44 4.01 -3.55 -3.94
CA ALA A 44 5.44 -3.30 -3.82
C ALA A 44 6.08 -4.23 -2.79
N TRP A 45 5.42 -4.47 -1.65
CA TRP A 45 5.87 -5.41 -0.63
C TRP A 45 6.08 -6.83 -1.21
N GLY A 46 5.11 -7.34 -1.97
CA GLY A 46 5.25 -8.67 -2.60
C GLY A 46 6.36 -8.74 -3.66
N ARG A 47 6.64 -7.65 -4.38
CA ARG A 47 7.74 -7.61 -5.37
C ARG A 47 9.12 -7.57 -4.72
N GLU A 48 9.26 -6.90 -3.59
CA GLU A 48 10.52 -6.85 -2.86
C GLU A 48 10.90 -8.22 -2.30
N ALA A 49 9.93 -8.96 -1.76
CA ALA A 49 10.10 -10.32 -1.27
C ALA A 49 10.65 -11.30 -2.32
N ASP A 50 10.33 -11.08 -3.61
CA ASP A 50 10.75 -11.96 -4.71
C ASP A 50 12.27 -11.92 -5.00
N LYS A 51 12.95 -10.86 -4.55
CA LYS A 51 14.40 -10.66 -4.83
C LYS A 51 15.33 -11.57 -4.03
N TYR A 52 14.86 -12.09 -2.90
CA TYR A 52 15.75 -12.69 -1.91
C TYR A 52 15.65 -14.22 -1.83
N ASN A 53 14.92 -14.88 -2.72
CA ASN A 53 14.75 -16.33 -2.77
C ASN A 53 14.30 -16.93 -1.42
N ARG A 54 13.47 -16.19 -0.67
CA ARG A 54 12.93 -16.69 0.59
C ARG A 54 11.67 -17.49 0.36
N VAL A 55 11.55 -18.54 1.15
CA VAL A 55 10.46 -19.51 1.12
C VAL A 55 9.90 -19.65 2.52
N VAL A 56 8.60 -19.84 2.61
CA VAL A 56 7.86 -20.01 3.86
C VAL A 56 7.21 -21.37 3.89
N VAL A 57 7.50 -22.13 4.93
CA VAL A 57 6.79 -23.38 5.27
C VAL A 57 5.77 -23.04 6.33
N MET A 58 4.50 -23.29 6.07
CA MET A 58 3.42 -23.11 7.00
C MET A 58 2.52 -24.34 7.06
N ASN A 59 1.69 -24.44 8.08
CA ASN A 59 0.68 -25.48 8.14
C ASN A 59 -0.36 -25.28 7.03
N SER A 60 -0.80 -26.36 6.39
CA SER A 60 -1.80 -26.30 5.32
C SER A 60 -3.16 -25.76 5.78
N GLN A 61 -3.45 -25.78 7.10
CA GLN A 61 -4.64 -25.19 7.69
C GLN A 61 -4.60 -23.65 7.74
N GLY A 62 -3.48 -23.05 7.33
CA GLY A 62 -3.30 -21.60 7.33
C GLY A 62 -2.64 -21.07 8.62
N PHE A 63 -2.97 -19.83 9.00
CA PHE A 63 -2.33 -19.12 10.11
C PHE A 63 -2.65 -19.66 11.51
N ASP A 64 -3.74 -20.41 11.64
CA ASP A 64 -4.14 -21.02 12.92
C ASP A 64 -3.36 -22.33 13.19
N GLY A 65 -2.74 -22.90 12.15
CA GLY A 65 -1.94 -24.10 12.28
C GLY A 65 -0.50 -23.80 12.68
N LEU A 66 0.03 -24.59 13.61
CA LEU A 66 1.44 -24.50 14.03
C LEU A 66 2.27 -25.53 13.28
N VAL A 67 3.57 -25.24 13.15
CA VAL A 67 4.59 -26.10 12.56
C VAL A 67 5.53 -26.59 13.65
N PRO A 68 5.75 -27.91 13.82
CA PRO A 68 6.67 -28.44 14.81
C PRO A 68 8.11 -27.98 14.58
N LEU A 69 8.81 -27.60 15.65
CA LEU A 69 10.19 -27.11 15.55
C LEU A 69 11.19 -28.16 15.03
N HIS A 70 10.90 -29.48 15.17
CA HIS A 70 11.78 -30.50 14.58
C HIS A 70 11.86 -30.43 13.07
N MET A 71 10.82 -29.91 12.39
CA MET A 71 10.85 -29.71 10.93
C MET A 71 11.90 -28.67 10.52
N LEU A 72 12.28 -27.75 11.41
CA LEU A 72 13.31 -26.76 11.13
C LEU A 72 14.67 -27.38 10.79
N ASP A 73 15.09 -28.41 11.56
CA ASP A 73 16.37 -29.06 11.33
C ASP A 73 16.33 -29.85 10.02
N GLU A 74 15.21 -30.50 9.73
CA GLU A 74 15.01 -31.21 8.47
C GLU A 74 15.02 -30.26 7.26
N VAL A 75 14.45 -29.06 7.38
CA VAL A 75 14.50 -28.02 6.33
C VAL A 75 15.92 -27.47 6.17
N ARG A 76 16.68 -27.32 7.26
CA ARG A 76 18.09 -26.89 7.22
C ARG A 76 19.00 -27.86 6.48
N ASP A 77 18.72 -29.15 6.61
CA ASP A 77 19.53 -30.22 6.01
C ASP A 77 19.23 -30.45 4.51
N LEU A 78 18.22 -29.80 3.95
CA LEU A 78 17.89 -29.93 2.53
C LEU A 78 18.98 -29.30 1.65
N GLU A 79 19.37 -30.03 0.61
CA GLU A 79 20.30 -29.53 -0.38
C GLU A 79 19.70 -28.29 -1.11
N GLY A 80 20.42 -27.19 -1.09
CA GLY A 80 19.98 -25.94 -1.70
C GLY A 80 19.42 -24.93 -0.73
N VAL A 81 19.24 -25.25 0.56
CA VAL A 81 18.92 -24.30 1.63
C VAL A 81 20.21 -23.68 2.17
N ILE A 82 20.23 -22.34 2.30
CA ILE A 82 21.36 -21.59 2.88
C ILE A 82 21.19 -21.49 4.39
N ALA A 83 20.01 -21.09 4.84
CA ALA A 83 19.65 -20.94 6.25
C ALA A 83 18.15 -21.07 6.40
N ALA A 84 17.71 -21.56 7.57
CA ALA A 84 16.30 -21.58 7.94
C ALA A 84 16.10 -21.17 9.40
N VAL A 85 15.01 -20.47 9.67
CA VAL A 85 14.64 -19.96 10.99
C VAL A 85 13.15 -20.18 11.28
N PRO A 86 12.80 -20.45 12.55
CA PRO A 86 11.40 -20.45 12.96
C PRO A 86 10.91 -19.01 13.09
N PHE A 87 9.61 -18.83 12.90
CA PHE A 87 8.97 -17.53 13.02
C PHE A 87 7.64 -17.67 13.75
N SER A 88 7.50 -17.01 14.89
CA SER A 88 6.28 -17.05 15.69
C SER A 88 5.84 -15.65 16.06
N TRP A 89 4.63 -15.31 15.65
CA TRP A 89 3.99 -14.05 15.99
C TRP A 89 3.55 -14.05 17.46
N TYR A 90 3.94 -13.00 18.21
CA TYR A 90 3.50 -12.85 19.60
C TYR A 90 2.19 -12.08 19.73
N GLY A 91 2.04 -11.00 18.96
CA GLY A 91 0.83 -10.19 18.96
C GLY A 91 0.51 -9.47 20.26
N GLY A 92 1.53 -9.20 21.09
CA GLY A 92 1.35 -8.51 22.36
C GLY A 92 1.14 -7.01 22.23
N LYS A 93 0.66 -6.38 23.30
CA LYS A 93 0.49 -4.93 23.42
C LYS A 93 1.70 -4.31 24.11
N TYR A 94 2.19 -3.20 23.55
CA TYR A 94 3.22 -2.37 24.17
C TYR A 94 2.60 -1.11 24.77
N GLY A 95 2.97 -0.76 26.02
CA GLY A 95 2.46 0.42 26.71
C GLY A 95 0.93 0.42 26.86
N ASP A 96 0.29 1.49 26.41
CA ASP A 96 -1.18 1.64 26.43
C ASP A 96 -1.90 0.87 25.30
N GLY A 97 -1.14 0.16 24.45
CA GLY A 97 -1.67 -0.61 23.32
C GLY A 97 -2.04 0.22 22.09
N THR A 98 -1.77 1.51 22.08
CA THR A 98 -2.02 2.38 20.90
C THR A 98 -0.99 2.16 19.79
N GLN A 99 0.20 1.66 20.17
CA GLN A 99 1.30 1.43 19.25
C GLN A 99 1.36 -0.05 18.86
N PHE A 100 0.94 -0.34 17.65
CA PHE A 100 1.00 -1.69 17.09
C PHE A 100 2.23 -1.84 16.20
N PHE A 101 3.00 -2.91 16.39
CA PHE A 101 4.14 -3.29 15.56
C PHE A 101 4.32 -4.81 15.54
N ALA A 102 5.04 -5.28 14.54
CA ALA A 102 5.26 -6.72 14.37
C ALA A 102 6.27 -7.26 15.39
N GLN A 103 5.93 -8.38 16.03
CA GLN A 103 6.73 -9.01 17.10
C GLN A 103 6.90 -10.49 16.79
N PHE A 104 8.13 -10.90 16.45
CA PHE A 104 8.41 -12.26 16.03
C PHE A 104 9.47 -12.93 16.90
N GLY A 105 9.12 -14.08 17.45
CA GLY A 105 10.09 -15.02 18.02
C GLY A 105 10.80 -15.78 16.92
N THR A 106 12.13 -15.79 16.95
CA THR A 106 12.96 -16.43 15.93
C THR A 106 14.27 -16.96 16.50
N ASP A 107 15.13 -17.54 15.64
CA ASP A 107 16.47 -17.97 15.98
C ASP A 107 17.47 -16.80 15.84
N PRO A 108 18.02 -16.25 16.95
CA PRO A 108 18.97 -15.14 16.92
C PRO A 108 20.25 -15.42 16.13
N VAL A 109 20.62 -16.72 15.98
CA VAL A 109 21.86 -17.10 15.31
C VAL A 109 21.74 -16.98 13.80
N LYS A 110 20.57 -17.35 13.24
CA LYS A 110 20.36 -17.54 11.81
C LYS A 110 19.45 -16.51 11.15
N ILE A 111 18.78 -15.64 11.91
CA ILE A 111 17.81 -14.67 11.36
C ILE A 111 18.44 -13.77 10.28
N PHE A 112 19.63 -13.25 10.51
CA PHE A 112 20.30 -12.37 9.55
C PHE A 112 21.05 -13.10 8.44
N ASP A 113 21.14 -14.44 8.49
CA ASP A 113 21.53 -15.25 7.34
C ASP A 113 20.36 -15.39 6.34
N VAL A 114 19.13 -15.44 6.84
CA VAL A 114 17.89 -15.46 6.02
C VAL A 114 17.57 -14.06 5.50
N TRP A 115 17.61 -13.03 6.37
CA TRP A 115 17.45 -11.59 6.03
C TRP A 115 18.80 -10.90 5.90
N SER A 116 19.67 -11.42 5.04
CA SER A 116 21.05 -10.94 4.86
C SER A 116 21.18 -9.52 4.30
N GLU A 117 20.09 -8.95 3.78
CA GLU A 117 20.00 -7.57 3.34
C GLU A 117 19.84 -6.57 4.50
N SER A 118 19.39 -7.03 5.67
CA SER A 118 19.26 -6.22 6.88
C SER A 118 20.60 -6.06 7.56
N LYS A 119 20.95 -4.83 7.92
CA LYS A 119 22.23 -4.52 8.55
C LYS A 119 22.08 -4.41 10.05
N ILE A 120 22.90 -5.11 10.79
CA ILE A 120 23.01 -4.99 12.25
C ILE A 120 24.48 -4.89 12.64
N PRO A 121 24.90 -4.02 13.59
CA PRO A 121 26.25 -3.98 14.09
C PRO A 121 26.67 -5.34 14.72
N PRO A 122 27.90 -5.81 14.46
CA PRO A 122 28.33 -7.15 14.92
C PRO A 122 28.27 -7.34 16.45
N ASP A 123 28.60 -6.32 17.22
CA ASP A 123 28.52 -6.32 18.69
C ASP A 123 27.09 -6.49 19.20
N GLN A 124 26.12 -5.86 18.53
CA GLN A 124 24.70 -5.98 18.86
C GLN A 124 24.14 -7.35 18.46
N LEU A 125 24.59 -7.88 17.32
CA LEU A 125 24.22 -9.23 16.90
C LEU A 125 24.74 -10.27 17.91
N GLU A 126 25.97 -10.14 18.37
CA GLU A 126 26.50 -11.05 19.40
C GLU A 126 25.78 -10.89 20.74
N ALA A 127 25.36 -9.67 21.12
CA ALA A 127 24.53 -9.47 22.28
C ALA A 127 23.16 -10.17 22.14
N PHE A 128 22.55 -10.10 20.94
CA PHE A 128 21.26 -10.74 20.67
C PHE A 128 21.35 -12.28 20.72
N LYS A 129 22.45 -12.86 20.22
CA LYS A 129 22.69 -14.32 20.30
C LYS A 129 22.86 -14.82 21.72
N LYS A 130 23.46 -14.02 22.61
CA LYS A 130 23.79 -14.41 23.97
C LYS A 130 22.66 -14.14 24.98
N ASP A 131 21.88 -13.09 24.77
CA ASP A 131 20.83 -12.69 25.71
C ASP A 131 19.49 -13.34 25.31
N ARG A 132 19.00 -14.22 26.15
CA ARG A 132 17.74 -14.93 25.91
C ARG A 132 16.51 -14.01 25.99
N GLN A 133 16.57 -12.95 26.79
CA GLN A 133 15.54 -11.90 26.87
C GLN A 133 15.85 -10.76 25.88
N GLY A 134 16.94 -10.85 25.16
CA GLY A 134 17.34 -9.87 24.18
C GLY A 134 16.35 -9.78 23.02
N CYS A 135 16.13 -8.56 22.57
CA CYS A 135 15.43 -8.30 21.31
C CYS A 135 16.20 -7.30 20.45
N VAL A 136 15.98 -7.38 19.17
CA VAL A 136 16.45 -6.41 18.20
C VAL A 136 15.28 -5.77 17.48
N MET A 137 15.39 -4.51 17.13
CA MET A 137 14.30 -3.71 16.61
C MET A 137 14.72 -2.94 15.35
N ASP A 138 13.79 -2.77 14.42
CA ASP A 138 13.94 -1.88 13.27
C ASP A 138 14.27 -0.45 13.74
N VAL A 139 15.20 0.21 13.07
CA VAL A 139 15.68 1.56 13.42
C VAL A 139 14.54 2.58 13.47
N GLU A 140 13.59 2.52 12.54
CA GLU A 140 12.45 3.44 12.52
C GLU A 140 11.48 3.16 13.68
N LEU A 141 11.26 1.88 14.02
CA LEU A 141 10.46 1.50 15.18
C LEU A 141 11.09 1.99 16.48
N ALA A 142 12.40 1.82 16.66
CA ALA A 142 13.12 2.30 17.84
C ALA A 142 13.01 3.82 17.99
N GLN A 143 13.15 4.57 16.90
CA GLN A 143 12.99 6.03 16.90
C GLN A 143 11.56 6.46 17.26
N ARG A 144 10.53 5.79 16.72
CA ARG A 144 9.12 6.10 17.01
C ARG A 144 8.75 5.85 18.47
N LEU A 145 9.27 4.76 19.03
CA LEU A 145 9.04 4.41 20.44
C LEU A 145 9.95 5.21 21.39
N GLY A 146 10.94 5.93 20.87
CA GLY A 146 11.93 6.66 21.68
C GLY A 146 12.86 5.75 22.47
N LEU A 147 13.02 4.48 22.04
CA LEU A 147 13.80 3.46 22.75
C LEU A 147 15.27 3.48 22.33
N LYS A 148 16.12 3.17 23.31
CA LYS A 148 17.58 3.07 23.14
C LYS A 148 18.04 1.67 23.58
N ILE A 149 19.23 1.28 23.09
CA ILE A 149 19.85 0.02 23.51
C ILE A 149 20.00 0.02 25.03
N GLY A 150 19.54 -1.06 25.66
CA GLY A 150 19.49 -1.25 27.10
C GLY A 150 18.10 -1.08 27.70
N ASP A 151 17.17 -0.41 27.00
CA ASP A 151 15.82 -0.18 27.50
C ASP A 151 15.00 -1.50 27.53
N ARG A 152 14.01 -1.53 28.44
CA ARG A 152 13.06 -2.64 28.51
C ARG A 152 11.87 -2.44 27.60
N VAL A 153 11.43 -3.55 27.00
CA VAL A 153 10.30 -3.61 26.09
C VAL A 153 9.28 -4.62 26.64
N PRO A 154 8.45 -4.21 27.62
CA PRO A 154 7.44 -5.09 28.18
C PRO A 154 6.28 -5.24 27.18
N LEU A 155 5.99 -6.50 26.80
CA LEU A 155 4.89 -6.86 25.93
C LEU A 155 3.83 -7.61 26.71
N GLN A 156 2.61 -7.09 26.74
CA GLN A 156 1.47 -7.75 27.37
C GLN A 156 0.89 -8.79 26.40
N GLY A 157 0.76 -10.03 26.85
CA GLY A 157 0.21 -11.11 26.06
C GLY A 157 -1.26 -10.89 25.69
N THR A 158 -1.61 -11.14 24.45
CA THR A 158 -3.00 -11.15 23.95
C THR A 158 -3.39 -12.52 23.41
N ILE A 159 -2.51 -13.12 22.63
CA ILE A 159 -2.66 -14.49 22.10
C ILE A 159 -2.15 -15.50 23.12
N TYR A 160 -1.05 -15.17 23.77
CA TYR A 160 -0.43 -16.01 24.79
C TYR A 160 -0.79 -15.51 26.21
N PRO A 161 -1.03 -16.41 27.18
CA PRO A 161 -1.54 -16.03 28.51
C PRO A 161 -0.45 -15.54 29.48
N PHE A 162 0.64 -14.96 28.99
CA PHE A 162 1.73 -14.39 29.79
C PHE A 162 2.42 -13.23 29.06
N ASN A 163 3.13 -12.41 29.80
CA ASN A 163 3.84 -11.25 29.30
C ASN A 163 5.30 -11.58 28.98
N LEU A 164 5.85 -10.93 27.99
CA LEU A 164 7.28 -10.95 27.71
C LEU A 164 7.91 -9.65 28.22
N ASP A 165 8.99 -9.75 28.97
CA ASP A 165 9.81 -8.61 29.38
C ASP A 165 11.14 -8.69 28.65
N LEU A 166 11.22 -8.00 27.51
CA LEU A 166 12.37 -8.03 26.60
C LEU A 166 13.32 -6.88 26.91
N LYS A 167 14.58 -7.05 26.56
CA LYS A 167 15.62 -6.00 26.63
C LYS A 167 16.09 -5.68 25.21
N LEU A 168 16.05 -4.41 24.82
CA LEU A 168 16.56 -3.98 23.51
C LEU A 168 18.09 -4.04 23.51
N VAL A 169 18.65 -5.00 22.81
CA VAL A 169 20.11 -5.25 22.73
C VAL A 169 20.70 -4.87 21.39
N GLY A 170 19.87 -4.59 20.39
CA GLY A 170 20.34 -4.17 19.07
C GLY A 170 19.28 -3.47 18.24
N ILE A 171 19.75 -2.66 17.31
CA ILE A 171 18.93 -1.95 16.33
C ILE A 171 19.44 -2.35 14.94
N TYR A 172 18.55 -2.86 14.09
CA TYR A 172 18.90 -3.24 12.73
C TYR A 172 18.25 -2.29 11.71
N GLU A 173 18.88 -2.17 10.56
CA GLU A 173 18.43 -1.35 9.44
C GLU A 173 18.02 -2.27 8.29
N PRO A 174 16.72 -2.47 8.03
CA PRO A 174 16.25 -3.20 6.85
C PRO A 174 16.29 -2.29 5.61
N PRO A 175 16.32 -2.87 4.38
CA PRO A 175 16.26 -2.06 3.14
C PRO A 175 14.96 -1.27 3.00
N GLU A 176 13.86 -1.83 3.50
CA GLU A 176 12.59 -1.13 3.67
C GLU A 176 12.08 -1.33 5.10
N THR A 177 11.51 -0.28 5.67
CA THR A 177 10.97 -0.31 7.03
C THR A 177 9.93 -1.39 7.21
N THR A 178 10.17 -2.27 8.19
CA THR A 178 9.27 -3.40 8.51
C THR A 178 8.48 -3.15 9.80
N LEU A 179 8.90 -2.18 10.61
CA LEU A 179 8.37 -1.89 11.94
C LEU A 179 8.27 -3.16 12.79
N SER A 180 9.31 -3.97 12.78
CA SER A 180 9.32 -5.25 13.45
C SER A 180 10.38 -5.33 14.55
N LEU A 181 10.07 -6.18 15.52
CA LEU A 181 10.92 -6.57 16.62
C LEU A 181 11.15 -8.08 16.54
N TYR A 182 12.39 -8.52 16.60
CA TYR A 182 12.77 -9.93 16.70
C TYR A 182 13.28 -10.22 18.11
N TYR A 183 12.81 -11.32 18.69
CA TYR A 183 13.26 -11.82 19.98
C TYR A 183 13.56 -13.33 19.89
N ASN A 184 14.24 -13.86 20.90
CA ASN A 184 14.61 -15.27 20.93
C ASN A 184 13.37 -16.15 21.16
N LEU A 185 13.04 -17.04 20.21
CA LEU A 185 11.89 -17.95 20.30
C LEU A 185 11.97 -18.86 21.54
N SER A 186 13.19 -19.22 21.99
CA SER A 186 13.33 -20.06 23.19
C SER A 186 12.78 -19.42 24.45
N TYR A 187 12.73 -18.09 24.51
CA TYR A 187 12.10 -17.37 25.63
C TYR A 187 10.57 -17.50 25.61
N LEU A 188 9.97 -17.44 24.43
CA LEU A 188 8.53 -17.70 24.25
C LEU A 188 8.21 -19.18 24.58
N ASP A 189 9.00 -20.13 24.07
CA ASP A 189 8.77 -21.57 24.28
C ASP A 189 8.81 -21.94 25.76
N GLU A 190 9.75 -21.37 26.52
CA GLU A 190 9.80 -21.58 27.96
C GLU A 190 8.60 -20.97 28.69
N GLY A 191 8.20 -19.74 28.33
CA GLY A 191 6.99 -19.13 28.87
C GLY A 191 5.74 -19.97 28.59
N LEU A 192 5.64 -20.60 27.43
CA LEU A 192 4.55 -21.53 27.09
C LEU A 192 4.57 -22.80 27.95
N ARG A 193 5.75 -23.38 28.23
CA ARG A 193 5.88 -24.56 29.10
C ARG A 193 5.46 -24.25 30.54
N GLN A 194 5.81 -23.06 31.03
CA GLN A 194 5.53 -22.66 32.39
C GLN A 194 4.08 -22.21 32.65
N ASN A 195 3.49 -21.48 31.68
CA ASN A 195 2.22 -20.78 31.91
C ASN A 195 1.03 -21.34 31.11
N ALA A 196 1.27 -22.07 30.00
CA ALA A 196 0.19 -22.55 29.11
C ALA A 196 0.04 -24.09 29.10
N GLY A 197 0.58 -24.78 30.09
CA GLY A 197 0.55 -26.25 30.15
C GLY A 197 1.24 -26.94 28.97
N GLY A 198 2.13 -26.26 28.26
CA GLY A 198 2.99 -26.81 27.20
C GLY A 198 2.30 -27.12 25.88
N ARG A 199 1.00 -26.89 25.71
CA ARG A 199 0.26 -27.29 24.48
C ARG A 199 0.80 -26.70 23.18
N MET A 200 1.34 -25.49 23.21
CA MET A 200 1.91 -24.81 22.05
C MET A 200 3.44 -24.85 22.01
N ALA A 201 4.07 -25.31 23.08
CA ALA A 201 5.53 -25.41 23.17
C ALA A 201 6.08 -26.42 22.19
N GLY A 202 7.29 -26.19 21.68
CA GLY A 202 7.92 -27.03 20.66
C GLY A 202 7.38 -26.81 19.24
N ASN A 203 6.59 -25.76 19.04
CA ASN A 203 6.04 -25.38 17.73
C ASN A 203 6.38 -23.92 17.40
N CYS A 204 6.31 -23.59 16.12
CA CYS A 204 6.38 -22.22 15.62
C CYS A 204 5.21 -21.95 14.65
N GLY A 205 4.96 -20.68 14.34
CA GLY A 205 3.92 -20.32 13.39
C GLY A 205 4.28 -20.72 11.97
N THR A 206 5.51 -20.42 11.56
CA THR A 206 6.06 -20.71 10.22
C THR A 206 7.56 -20.95 10.30
N ILE A 207 8.14 -21.56 9.26
CA ILE A 207 9.58 -21.63 9.06
C ILE A 207 9.92 -20.85 7.81
N PHE A 208 10.81 -19.86 7.92
CA PHE A 208 11.38 -19.16 6.79
C PHE A 208 12.74 -19.76 6.45
N PHE A 209 12.98 -19.98 5.17
CA PHE A 209 14.31 -20.37 4.72
C PHE A 209 14.73 -19.61 3.45
N LYS A 210 16.03 -19.49 3.25
CA LYS A 210 16.64 -18.88 2.08
C LYS A 210 17.21 -19.96 1.18
N ALA A 211 16.74 -19.99 -0.09
CA ALA A 211 17.25 -20.92 -1.10
C ALA A 211 18.47 -20.30 -1.82
N LYS A 212 19.36 -21.16 -2.34
CA LYS A 212 20.56 -20.76 -3.11
C LYS A 212 20.20 -20.05 -4.42
N SER A 213 19.11 -20.48 -5.07
CA SER A 213 18.65 -19.88 -6.33
C SER A 213 17.13 -20.02 -6.47
N ALA A 214 16.52 -19.19 -7.32
CA ALA A 214 15.08 -19.23 -7.59
C ALA A 214 14.63 -20.53 -8.27
N ASP A 215 15.50 -21.12 -9.11
CA ASP A 215 15.18 -22.28 -9.95
C ASP A 215 14.85 -23.53 -9.14
N ILE A 216 15.48 -23.70 -7.96
CA ILE A 216 15.28 -24.87 -7.10
C ILE A 216 14.07 -24.72 -6.16
N ILE A 217 13.53 -23.52 -6.00
CA ILE A 217 12.41 -23.27 -5.07
C ILE A 217 11.21 -24.20 -5.35
N PRO A 218 10.73 -24.37 -6.59
CA PRO A 218 9.59 -25.24 -6.84
C PRO A 218 9.82 -26.71 -6.49
N SER A 219 11.07 -27.19 -6.59
CA SER A 219 11.41 -28.56 -6.18
C SER A 219 11.50 -28.70 -4.68
N LEU A 220 12.09 -27.73 -3.98
CA LEU A 220 12.15 -27.69 -2.51
C LEU A 220 10.74 -27.64 -1.90
N CYS A 221 9.85 -26.79 -2.43
CA CYS A 221 8.47 -26.73 -1.97
C CYS A 221 7.79 -28.09 -2.07
N ARG A 222 7.88 -28.74 -3.24
CA ARG A 222 7.28 -30.07 -3.43
C ARG A 222 7.88 -31.11 -2.50
N GLN A 223 9.21 -31.15 -2.37
CA GLN A 223 9.88 -32.10 -1.52
C GLN A 223 9.45 -32.00 -0.06
N ILE A 224 9.26 -30.77 0.46
CA ILE A 224 8.79 -30.54 1.82
C ILE A 224 7.31 -30.95 1.93
N ASP A 225 6.45 -30.49 1.04
CA ASP A 225 5.02 -30.75 1.13
C ASP A 225 4.68 -32.24 0.91
N ASP A 226 5.34 -32.94 -0.01
CA ASP A 226 5.16 -34.38 -0.23
C ASP A 226 5.59 -35.19 1.00
N LYS A 227 6.70 -34.79 1.65
CA LYS A 227 7.19 -35.44 2.87
C LYS A 227 6.19 -35.38 4.02
N TYR A 228 5.48 -34.24 4.16
CA TYR A 228 4.54 -33.99 5.25
C TYR A 228 3.07 -34.13 4.86
N ALA A 229 2.75 -34.54 3.61
CA ALA A 229 1.39 -34.65 3.11
C ALA A 229 0.50 -35.58 3.97
N SER A 230 1.07 -36.67 4.50
CA SER A 230 0.36 -37.64 5.35
C SER A 230 0.67 -37.49 6.84
N SER A 231 1.36 -36.41 7.24
CA SER A 231 1.67 -36.15 8.64
C SER A 231 0.46 -35.53 9.39
N PRO A 232 0.47 -35.54 10.74
CA PRO A 232 -0.53 -34.81 11.53
C PRO A 232 -0.51 -33.29 11.28
N THR A 233 0.57 -32.78 10.73
CA THR A 233 0.79 -31.37 10.42
C THR A 233 1.22 -31.23 8.96
N PRO A 234 0.31 -31.39 7.99
CA PRO A 234 0.64 -31.22 6.58
C PRO A 234 1.04 -29.77 6.31
N THR A 235 2.03 -29.59 5.43
CA THR A 235 2.60 -28.28 5.13
C THR A 235 2.08 -27.71 3.83
N ASN A 236 2.16 -26.39 3.70
CA ASN A 236 2.00 -25.63 2.47
C ASN A 236 3.22 -24.72 2.34
N THR A 237 4.13 -25.10 1.46
CA THR A 237 5.40 -24.41 1.25
C THR A 237 5.32 -23.51 0.03
N GLN A 238 5.62 -22.24 0.20
CA GLN A 238 5.46 -21.25 -0.87
C GLN A 238 6.52 -20.15 -0.78
N THR A 239 6.73 -19.40 -1.87
CA THR A 239 7.63 -18.25 -1.86
C THR A 239 7.12 -17.18 -0.89
N GLU A 240 8.03 -16.37 -0.33
CA GLU A 240 7.64 -15.22 0.52
C GLU A 240 6.69 -14.26 -0.20
N LYS A 241 6.84 -14.11 -1.52
CA LYS A 241 5.91 -13.36 -2.37
C LYS A 241 4.50 -13.94 -2.36
N ALA A 242 4.36 -15.25 -2.54
CA ALA A 242 3.06 -15.92 -2.51
C ALA A 242 2.43 -15.82 -1.11
N PHE A 243 3.24 -15.96 -0.07
CA PHE A 243 2.84 -15.76 1.32
C PHE A 243 2.35 -14.33 1.59
N SER A 244 3.08 -13.31 1.11
CA SER A 244 2.64 -11.90 1.20
C SER A 244 1.32 -11.67 0.48
N GLN A 245 1.14 -12.26 -0.70
CA GLN A 245 -0.10 -12.16 -1.46
C GLN A 245 -1.28 -12.85 -0.76
N MET A 246 -1.03 -13.84 0.11
CA MET A 246 -2.06 -14.47 0.92
C MET A 246 -2.70 -13.47 1.90
N PHE A 247 -1.91 -12.59 2.53
CA PHE A 247 -2.44 -11.50 3.37
C PHE A 247 -3.31 -10.53 2.56
N VAL A 248 -2.89 -10.20 1.35
CA VAL A 248 -3.69 -9.35 0.44
C VAL A 248 -5.02 -10.05 0.09
N LYS A 249 -4.98 -11.35 -0.19
CA LYS A 249 -6.19 -12.16 -0.48
C LYS A 249 -7.10 -12.31 0.74
N MET A 250 -6.56 -12.40 1.95
CA MET A 250 -7.36 -12.44 3.19
C MET A 250 -8.18 -11.17 3.41
N GLN A 251 -7.74 -10.04 2.88
CA GLN A 251 -8.53 -8.80 2.88
C GLN A 251 -9.73 -8.87 1.92
N GLY A 252 -9.95 -10.01 1.29
CA GLY A 252 -11.05 -10.25 0.35
C GLY A 252 -10.85 -9.52 -0.98
N ASN A 253 -11.97 -9.23 -1.65
CA ASN A 253 -11.96 -8.54 -2.94
C ASN A 253 -11.78 -7.01 -2.79
N ILE A 254 -10.98 -6.55 -1.82
CA ILE A 254 -10.82 -5.12 -1.53
C ILE A 254 -10.29 -4.36 -2.75
N GLN A 255 -9.43 -5.00 -3.56
CA GLN A 255 -8.93 -4.42 -4.81
C GLN A 255 -10.07 -4.19 -5.81
N ASN A 256 -10.93 -5.17 -6.02
CA ASN A 256 -12.10 -5.04 -6.90
C ASN A 256 -13.11 -4.03 -6.33
N PHE A 257 -13.28 -3.99 -5.02
CA PHE A 257 -14.14 -3.03 -4.35
C PHE A 257 -13.62 -1.58 -4.54
N ILE A 258 -12.32 -1.36 -4.36
CA ILE A 258 -11.67 -0.07 -4.62
C ILE A 258 -11.81 0.31 -6.09
N LEU A 259 -11.59 -0.62 -7.03
CA LEU A 259 -11.77 -0.38 -8.47
C LEU A 259 -13.22 0.02 -8.79
N PHE A 260 -14.18 -0.69 -8.21
CA PHE A 260 -15.60 -0.38 -8.38
C PHE A 260 -15.94 1.03 -7.88
N ILE A 261 -15.50 1.40 -6.67
CA ILE A 261 -15.68 2.76 -6.15
C ILE A 261 -15.04 3.78 -7.09
N ALA A 262 -13.81 3.54 -7.55
CA ALA A 262 -13.09 4.43 -8.43
C ALA A 262 -13.83 4.69 -9.74
N VAL A 263 -14.38 3.64 -10.36
CA VAL A 263 -15.17 3.74 -11.60
C VAL A 263 -16.45 4.54 -11.36
N PHE A 264 -17.23 4.22 -10.32
CA PHE A 264 -18.47 4.92 -10.01
C PHE A 264 -18.25 6.39 -9.68
N VAL A 265 -17.23 6.69 -8.90
CA VAL A 265 -16.88 8.07 -8.55
C VAL A 265 -16.42 8.85 -9.81
N THR A 266 -15.64 8.22 -10.69
CA THR A 266 -15.22 8.82 -11.97
C THR A 266 -16.41 9.14 -12.86
N ILE A 267 -17.35 8.21 -13.02
CA ILE A 267 -18.58 8.42 -13.81
C ILE A 267 -19.41 9.55 -13.20
N SER A 268 -19.68 9.50 -11.89
CA SER A 268 -20.47 10.52 -11.19
C SER A 268 -19.88 11.91 -11.36
N LEU A 269 -18.56 12.03 -11.23
CA LEU A 269 -17.86 13.30 -11.40
C LEU A 269 -17.87 13.79 -12.85
N THR A 270 -17.71 12.88 -13.80
CA THR A 270 -17.81 13.22 -15.21
C THR A 270 -19.20 13.80 -15.52
N LEU A 271 -20.26 13.21 -14.97
CA LEU A 271 -21.63 13.72 -15.13
C LEU A 271 -21.84 15.09 -14.45
N VAL A 272 -21.31 15.27 -13.25
CA VAL A 272 -21.37 16.57 -12.53
C VAL A 272 -20.64 17.66 -13.32
N ALA A 273 -19.41 17.35 -13.79
CA ALA A 273 -18.63 18.27 -14.60
C ALA A 273 -19.33 18.59 -15.94
N ALA A 274 -19.90 17.58 -16.61
CA ALA A 274 -20.66 17.77 -17.85
C ALA A 274 -21.89 18.66 -17.66
N ASN A 275 -22.62 18.47 -16.55
CA ASN A 275 -23.76 19.33 -16.21
C ASN A 275 -23.32 20.80 -15.96
N GLY A 276 -22.22 20.99 -15.22
CA GLY A 276 -21.62 22.31 -15.01
C GLY A 276 -21.22 23.00 -16.32
N MET A 277 -20.61 22.22 -17.24
CA MET A 277 -20.25 22.73 -18.58
C MET A 277 -21.46 23.03 -19.44
N ALA A 278 -22.50 22.19 -19.45
CA ALA A 278 -23.75 22.44 -20.18
C ALA A 278 -24.44 23.73 -19.71
N MET A 279 -24.43 23.99 -18.41
CA MET A 279 -24.96 25.24 -17.83
C MET A 279 -24.11 26.44 -18.24
N SER A 280 -22.78 26.34 -18.20
CA SER A 280 -21.87 27.38 -18.69
C SER A 280 -22.14 27.73 -20.15
N MET A 281 -22.39 26.71 -20.98
CA MET A 281 -22.75 26.92 -22.39
C MET A 281 -24.04 27.68 -22.60
N ARG A 282 -25.09 27.32 -21.86
CA ARG A 282 -26.39 27.99 -21.97
C ARG A 282 -26.29 29.48 -21.65
N GLU A 283 -25.47 29.84 -20.67
CA GLU A 283 -25.21 31.23 -20.30
C GLU A 283 -24.44 32.02 -21.37
N ARG A 284 -23.61 31.31 -22.20
CA ARG A 284 -22.74 31.93 -23.21
C ARG A 284 -23.24 31.72 -24.64
N THR A 285 -24.49 31.31 -24.82
CA THR A 285 -25.06 31.04 -26.15
C THR A 285 -24.89 32.21 -27.10
N THR A 286 -25.16 33.44 -26.64
CA THR A 286 -25.02 34.66 -27.41
C THR A 286 -23.56 34.99 -27.78
N GLU A 287 -22.64 34.79 -26.83
CA GLU A 287 -21.19 35.00 -27.09
C GLU A 287 -20.68 34.06 -28.19
N ILE A 288 -21.10 32.76 -28.09
CA ILE A 288 -20.76 31.77 -29.08
C ILE A 288 -21.34 32.14 -30.48
N ALA A 289 -22.57 32.62 -30.51
CA ALA A 289 -23.19 33.08 -31.73
C ALA A 289 -22.43 34.25 -32.35
N VAL A 290 -22.01 35.24 -31.54
CA VAL A 290 -21.20 36.38 -31.97
C VAL A 290 -19.84 35.91 -32.53
N LEU A 291 -19.15 34.99 -31.84
CA LEU A 291 -17.88 34.41 -32.31
C LEU A 291 -18.06 33.76 -33.67
N LYS A 292 -19.14 33.01 -33.90
CA LYS A 292 -19.46 32.41 -35.19
C LYS A 292 -19.81 33.45 -36.27
N ALA A 293 -20.54 34.51 -35.92
CA ALA A 293 -20.88 35.60 -36.83
C ALA A 293 -19.63 36.33 -37.36
N ILE A 294 -18.57 36.46 -36.56
CA ILE A 294 -17.28 37.04 -36.95
C ILE A 294 -16.34 36.05 -37.60
N GLY A 295 -16.81 34.82 -37.92
CA GLY A 295 -16.07 33.86 -38.77
C GLY A 295 -15.33 32.75 -38.01
N PHE A 296 -15.58 32.52 -36.71
CA PHE A 296 -15.00 31.36 -36.00
C PHE A 296 -15.62 30.06 -36.51
N GLN A 297 -14.76 29.16 -36.99
CA GLN A 297 -15.16 27.81 -37.41
C GLN A 297 -15.66 26.97 -36.23
N ASN A 298 -16.55 26.01 -36.50
CA ASN A 298 -17.08 25.07 -35.49
C ASN A 298 -15.98 24.34 -34.72
N SER A 299 -14.89 23.94 -35.39
CA SER A 299 -13.73 23.29 -34.79
C SER A 299 -13.02 24.16 -33.75
N LYS A 300 -12.91 25.47 -34.00
CA LYS A 300 -12.29 26.42 -33.05
C LYS A 300 -13.16 26.64 -31.84
N VAL A 301 -14.49 26.70 -32.00
CA VAL A 301 -15.45 26.79 -30.90
C VAL A 301 -15.40 25.52 -30.05
N LEU A 302 -15.38 24.35 -30.69
CA LEU A 302 -15.24 23.05 -30.04
C LEU A 302 -13.93 22.98 -29.21
N ALA A 303 -12.80 23.32 -29.83
CA ALA A 303 -11.49 23.33 -29.16
C ALA A 303 -11.45 24.30 -27.97
N LEU A 304 -12.14 25.43 -28.04
CA LEU A 304 -12.21 26.42 -27.00
C LEU A 304 -13.01 25.87 -25.77
N MET A 305 -14.16 25.24 -26.03
CA MET A 305 -14.97 24.63 -24.96
C MET A 305 -14.30 23.42 -24.31
N LEU A 306 -13.69 22.53 -25.13
CA LEU A 306 -12.90 21.40 -24.61
C LEU A 306 -11.68 21.89 -23.83
N GLY A 307 -11.01 22.94 -24.29
CA GLY A 307 -9.87 23.52 -23.58
C GLY A 307 -10.25 24.05 -22.21
N GLU A 308 -11.43 24.67 -22.06
CA GLU A 308 -11.95 25.14 -20.77
C GLU A 308 -12.18 23.97 -19.81
N SER A 309 -12.83 22.88 -20.25
CA SER A 309 -13.07 21.70 -19.40
C SER A 309 -11.77 20.99 -19.00
N VAL A 310 -10.81 20.88 -19.92
CA VAL A 310 -9.50 20.28 -19.63
C VAL A 310 -8.69 21.11 -18.64
N ILE A 311 -8.75 22.45 -18.72
CA ILE A 311 -8.07 23.32 -17.76
C ILE A 311 -8.69 23.17 -16.37
N ILE A 312 -10.01 23.18 -16.24
CA ILE A 312 -10.71 23.02 -14.95
C ILE A 312 -10.36 21.65 -14.35
N ALA A 313 -10.45 20.58 -15.16
CA ALA A 313 -10.11 19.24 -14.71
C ALA A 313 -8.62 19.11 -14.39
N GLY A 314 -7.74 19.71 -15.20
CA GLY A 314 -6.30 19.69 -14.98
C GLY A 314 -5.89 20.37 -13.65
N ILE A 315 -6.45 21.53 -13.36
CA ILE A 315 -6.20 22.23 -12.07
C ILE A 315 -6.68 21.37 -10.90
N GLY A 316 -7.93 20.89 -10.96
CA GLY A 316 -8.49 20.00 -9.93
C GLY A 316 -7.68 18.72 -9.77
N GLY A 317 -7.23 18.15 -10.89
CA GLY A 317 -6.43 16.94 -10.93
C GLY A 317 -5.04 17.09 -10.32
N LEU A 318 -4.31 18.13 -10.70
CA LEU A 318 -2.98 18.41 -10.14
C LEU A 318 -3.06 18.65 -8.62
N LEU A 319 -4.04 19.45 -8.19
CA LEU A 319 -4.27 19.67 -6.76
C LEU A 319 -4.68 18.37 -6.05
N GLY A 320 -5.54 17.55 -6.67
CA GLY A 320 -6.01 16.29 -6.12
C GLY A 320 -4.89 15.25 -5.98
N VAL A 321 -4.09 15.07 -7.03
CA VAL A 321 -2.93 14.16 -6.99
C VAL A 321 -1.90 14.63 -5.96
N GLY A 322 -1.62 15.93 -5.90
CA GLY A 322 -0.72 16.51 -4.90
C GLY A 322 -1.22 16.29 -3.46
N ALA A 323 -2.49 16.54 -3.20
CA ALA A 323 -3.12 16.32 -1.90
C ALA A 323 -3.17 14.83 -1.53
N GLY A 324 -3.50 13.94 -2.50
CA GLY A 324 -3.50 12.49 -2.30
C GLY A 324 -2.12 11.96 -1.91
N ARG A 325 -1.05 12.46 -2.54
CA ARG A 325 0.33 12.17 -2.13
C ARG A 325 0.64 12.69 -0.73
N GLY A 326 0.15 13.90 -0.40
CA GLY A 326 0.34 14.50 0.93
C GLY A 326 -0.32 13.66 2.02
N ILE A 327 -1.57 13.21 1.81
CA ILE A 327 -2.29 12.32 2.73
C ILE A 327 -1.56 10.97 2.86
N TYR A 328 -1.08 10.42 1.74
CA TYR A 328 -0.32 9.18 1.73
C TYR A 328 0.94 9.29 2.60
N ALA A 329 1.73 10.35 2.42
CA ALA A 329 2.92 10.61 3.23
C ALA A 329 2.59 10.85 4.71
N PHE A 330 1.52 11.57 4.99
CA PHE A 330 1.04 11.80 6.36
C PHE A 330 0.62 10.48 7.04
N LEU A 331 -0.15 9.65 6.35
CA LEU A 331 -0.59 8.35 6.88
C LEU A 331 0.58 7.37 7.06
N HIS A 332 1.56 7.39 6.17
CA HIS A 332 2.79 6.61 6.40
C HIS A 332 3.48 7.01 7.70
N HIS A 333 3.48 8.30 8.04
CA HIS A 333 4.08 8.78 9.28
C HIS A 333 3.25 8.43 10.54
N VAL A 334 1.91 8.54 10.45
CA VAL A 334 1.01 8.34 11.61
C VAL A 334 0.57 6.88 11.76
N ALA A 335 0.33 6.19 10.65
CA ALA A 335 -0.19 4.82 10.60
C ALA A 335 0.58 3.96 9.57
N PRO A 336 1.87 3.68 9.79
CA PRO A 336 2.73 2.98 8.83
C PRO A 336 2.29 1.56 8.52
N MET A 337 1.51 0.93 9.38
CA MET A 337 0.91 -0.39 9.09
C MET A 337 -0.14 -0.34 7.98
N VAL A 338 -0.78 0.81 7.80
CA VAL A 338 -1.75 1.02 6.71
C VAL A 338 -1.01 1.33 5.41
N VAL A 339 0.06 2.13 5.50
CA VAL A 339 0.86 2.56 4.34
C VAL A 339 2.31 2.19 4.59
N GLN A 340 2.70 1.01 4.15
CA GLN A 340 4.00 0.40 4.48
C GLN A 340 5.20 1.07 3.81
N THR A 341 5.04 1.63 2.61
CA THR A 341 6.13 2.29 1.88
C THR A 341 6.02 3.80 1.98
N SER A 342 7.15 4.49 2.22
CA SER A 342 7.21 5.96 2.28
C SER A 342 7.04 6.64 0.92
N ARG A 343 7.28 5.92 -0.17
CA ARG A 343 7.30 6.48 -1.53
C ARG A 343 6.13 5.96 -2.36
N MET A 344 5.18 6.85 -2.64
CA MET A 344 4.15 6.58 -3.64
C MET A 344 4.80 6.45 -5.03
N PRO A 345 4.54 5.38 -5.79
CA PRO A 345 5.06 5.23 -7.14
C PRO A 345 4.64 6.39 -8.04
N TRP A 346 5.58 6.94 -8.82
CA TRP A 346 5.31 8.04 -9.76
C TRP A 346 4.25 7.68 -10.80
N ALA A 347 4.15 6.40 -11.15
CA ALA A 347 3.13 5.87 -12.07
C ALA A 347 1.71 6.16 -11.60
N VAL A 348 1.44 6.09 -10.28
CA VAL A 348 0.13 6.41 -9.69
C VAL A 348 -0.19 7.89 -9.89
N MET A 349 0.79 8.77 -9.71
CA MET A 349 0.61 10.21 -9.92
C MET A 349 0.37 10.54 -11.38
N ALA A 350 1.14 9.94 -12.29
CA ALA A 350 0.96 10.11 -13.74
C ALA A 350 -0.41 9.62 -14.20
N TRP A 351 -0.86 8.48 -13.67
CA TRP A 351 -2.19 7.93 -13.94
C TRP A 351 -3.30 8.85 -13.44
N GLY A 352 -3.18 9.41 -12.23
CA GLY A 352 -4.15 10.38 -11.70
C GLY A 352 -4.27 11.62 -12.59
N VAL A 353 -3.18 12.15 -13.10
CA VAL A 353 -3.17 13.27 -14.05
C VAL A 353 -3.82 12.87 -15.40
N ALA A 354 -3.55 11.66 -15.91
CA ALA A 354 -4.18 11.15 -17.12
C ALA A 354 -5.71 11.00 -16.98
N VAL A 355 -6.16 10.45 -15.85
CA VAL A 355 -7.60 10.34 -15.51
C VAL A 355 -8.24 11.73 -15.44
N SER A 356 -7.58 12.71 -14.83
CA SER A 356 -8.03 14.10 -14.80
C SER A 356 -8.28 14.66 -16.20
N ALA A 357 -7.31 14.50 -17.09
CA ALA A 357 -7.45 14.92 -18.50
C ALA A 357 -8.62 14.18 -19.19
N GLY A 358 -8.76 12.88 -18.95
CA GLY A 358 -9.87 12.06 -19.44
C GLY A 358 -11.24 12.56 -18.97
N ILE A 359 -11.38 12.90 -17.69
CA ILE A 359 -12.60 13.50 -17.11
C ILE A 359 -12.90 14.83 -17.80
N GLY A 360 -11.87 15.68 -17.98
CA GLY A 360 -12.03 16.97 -18.65
C GLY A 360 -12.51 16.84 -20.09
N LEU A 361 -11.96 15.89 -20.84
CA LEU A 361 -12.40 15.62 -22.22
C LEU A 361 -13.81 15.02 -22.25
N ALA A 362 -14.09 13.98 -21.46
CA ALA A 362 -15.37 13.29 -21.45
C ALA A 362 -16.53 14.21 -21.00
N SER A 363 -16.31 15.03 -19.97
CA SER A 363 -17.31 15.99 -19.49
C SER A 363 -17.55 17.13 -20.44
N GLY A 364 -16.52 17.54 -21.20
CA GLY A 364 -16.61 18.65 -22.14
C GLY A 364 -17.13 18.29 -23.53
N ILE A 365 -17.04 17.02 -23.98
CA ILE A 365 -17.28 16.65 -25.37
C ILE A 365 -18.73 16.90 -25.82
N VAL A 366 -19.71 16.49 -25.02
CA VAL A 366 -21.13 16.68 -25.35
C VAL A 366 -21.50 18.16 -25.37
N PRO A 367 -21.23 18.95 -24.31
CA PRO A 367 -21.47 20.39 -24.34
C PRO A 367 -20.74 21.10 -25.49
N ALA A 368 -19.46 20.77 -25.75
CA ALA A 368 -18.69 21.41 -26.79
C ALA A 368 -19.23 21.14 -28.22
N VAL A 369 -19.69 19.90 -28.46
CA VAL A 369 -20.34 19.56 -29.75
C VAL A 369 -21.64 20.31 -29.93
N LEU A 370 -22.46 20.41 -28.87
CA LEU A 370 -23.70 21.19 -28.90
C LEU A 370 -23.41 22.68 -29.20
N ALA A 371 -22.39 23.25 -28.53
CA ALA A 371 -21.92 24.62 -28.83
C ALA A 371 -21.47 24.82 -30.24
N ALA A 372 -20.67 23.88 -30.77
CA ALA A 372 -20.17 23.95 -32.11
C ALA A 372 -21.25 23.86 -33.19
N ARG A 373 -22.38 23.19 -32.89
CA ARG A 373 -23.53 23.05 -33.77
C ARG A 373 -24.56 24.17 -33.69
N LEU A 374 -24.44 25.08 -32.70
CA LEU A 374 -25.38 26.18 -32.49
C LEU A 374 -25.45 27.07 -33.76
N SER A 375 -26.65 27.36 -34.24
CA SER A 375 -26.83 28.32 -35.35
C SER A 375 -26.69 29.77 -34.83
N VAL A 376 -26.14 30.65 -35.66
CA VAL A 376 -25.99 32.08 -35.34
C VAL A 376 -27.36 32.73 -35.09
N ILE A 377 -28.37 32.30 -35.85
CA ILE A 377 -29.76 32.85 -35.76
C ILE A 377 -30.37 32.46 -34.39
N ASP A 378 -30.28 31.20 -33.98
CA ASP A 378 -30.86 30.73 -32.73
C ASP A 378 -30.14 31.34 -31.51
N GLY A 379 -28.85 31.59 -31.62
CA GLY A 379 -28.07 32.22 -30.56
C GLY A 379 -28.35 33.69 -30.34
N LEU A 380 -28.70 34.43 -31.40
CA LEU A 380 -29.03 35.85 -31.33
C LEU A 380 -30.51 36.09 -31.01
N ARG A 381 -31.42 35.18 -31.41
CA ARG A 381 -32.85 35.26 -31.15
C ARG A 381 -33.23 35.21 -29.66
N LYS A 382 -32.41 34.65 -28.83
CA LYS A 382 -32.62 34.59 -27.36
C LYS A 382 -32.40 35.91 -26.63
N VAL A 383 -32.05 36.97 -27.32
CA VAL A 383 -31.79 38.30 -26.75
C VAL A 383 -33.03 39.24 -26.88
N VAL A 384 -34.06 38.77 -27.59
CA VAL A 384 -35.38 39.44 -27.71
C VAL A 384 -36.41 38.50 -26.97
#